data_e26d2eaf3e86f0ad3997197ba8a3457b
#
_entry.id   e26d2eaf3e86f0ad3997197ba8a3457b
#
_cell.length_a   1.000
_cell.length_b   1.000
_cell.length_c   1.000
_cell.angle_alpha   90.00
_cell.angle_beta   90.00
_cell.angle_gamma   90.00
#
_symmetry.space_group_name_H-M   'P 1'
#
loop_
_entity.id
_entity.type
_entity.pdbx_description
1 polymer ?
#
loop_
_entity_poly.entity_id
_entity_poly.type
_entity_poly.pdbx_seq_one_letter_code
_entity_poly.pdbx_strand_id
1 'polypeptide(L)'
;MERQTFIQEMSVNFNLRNRNTDRPTAIFAVVYLQGKQYKFPTGVKVYPHQWNKRKQHAILSLQLAELDNQNNKICNEALDKYRNNFEAFKNAICTDTSKFENITKYLHSYMSTPSKKKKTKTEIPPLVYMKDRVRDKPTYLSAFNQFEKWLKGKK
;
A
#
# COMPACT_ATOMS: atom_id res chain seq x y z
N MET A 1 27.31 -2.73 23.94
CA MET A 1 27.60 -3.64 22.79
C MET A 1 26.37 -4.43 22.35
N GLU A 2 25.63 -5.10 23.22
CA GLU A 2 24.48 -5.96 22.86
C GLU A 2 23.36 -5.25 22.08
N ARG A 3 23.05 -3.99 22.40
CA ARG A 3 21.98 -3.23 21.74
C ARG A 3 22.29 -2.90 20.27
N GLN A 4 23.51 -2.50 19.97
CA GLN A 4 23.92 -2.19 18.59
C GLN A 4 23.95 -3.46 17.73
N THR A 5 24.45 -4.57 18.27
CA THR A 5 24.43 -5.87 17.60
C THR A 5 23.00 -6.32 17.30
N PHE A 6 22.08 -6.20 18.26
CA PHE A 6 20.67 -6.54 18.07
C PHE A 6 20.02 -5.72 16.93
N ILE A 7 20.29 -4.41 16.86
CA ILE A 7 19.73 -3.56 15.81
C ILE A 7 20.35 -3.89 14.45
N GLN A 8 21.63 -4.20 14.38
CA GLN A 8 22.30 -4.57 13.13
C GLN A 8 21.78 -5.89 12.55
N GLU A 9 21.41 -6.85 13.39
CA GLU A 9 20.87 -8.15 12.97
C GLU A 9 19.42 -8.09 12.48
N MET A 10 18.70 -7.01 12.79
CA MET A 10 17.32 -6.86 12.31
C MET A 10 17.27 -6.71 10.79
N SER A 11 16.34 -7.42 10.17
CA SER A 11 16.12 -7.36 8.73
C SER A 11 14.63 -7.29 8.39
N VAL A 12 14.33 -6.67 7.27
CA VAL A 12 13.01 -6.71 6.67
C VAL A 12 12.97 -7.77 5.58
N ASN A 13 11.97 -8.64 5.63
CA ASN A 13 11.75 -9.69 4.65
C ASN A 13 10.42 -9.45 3.91
N PHE A 14 10.32 -9.89 2.66
CA PHE A 14 9.10 -9.76 1.88
C PHE A 14 8.49 -11.13 1.59
N ASN A 15 7.23 -11.28 1.94
CA ASN A 15 6.49 -12.51 1.77
C ASN A 15 5.21 -12.30 0.97
N LEU A 16 4.93 -13.24 0.06
CA LEU A 16 3.66 -13.30 -0.65
C LEU A 16 2.54 -13.74 0.30
N ARG A 17 1.38 -13.11 0.18
CA ARG A 17 0.16 -13.51 0.91
C ARG A 17 -0.28 -14.94 0.55
N ASN A 18 -0.29 -15.25 -0.73
CA ASN A 18 -0.61 -16.58 -1.24
C ASN A 18 0.40 -16.94 -2.32
N ARG A 19 1.06 -18.08 -2.15
CA ARG A 19 2.07 -18.58 -3.11
C ARG A 19 1.46 -19.52 -4.15
N ASN A 20 0.32 -20.11 -3.83
CA ASN A 20 -0.34 -21.12 -4.65
C ASN A 20 -1.56 -20.53 -5.36
N THR A 21 -1.33 -19.51 -6.18
CA THR A 21 -2.37 -18.85 -6.96
C THR A 21 -1.82 -18.42 -8.31
N ASP A 22 -2.63 -18.50 -9.34
CA ASP A 22 -2.32 -18.00 -10.69
C ASP A 22 -2.68 -16.51 -10.86
N ARG A 23 -3.14 -15.86 -9.78
CA ARG A 23 -3.50 -14.44 -9.78
C ARG A 23 -2.46 -13.61 -9.02
N PRO A 24 -2.31 -12.31 -9.34
CA PRO A 24 -1.43 -11.43 -8.60
C PRO A 24 -1.78 -11.41 -7.11
N THR A 25 -0.80 -11.70 -6.27
CA THR A 25 -0.95 -11.76 -4.81
C THR A 25 -0.24 -10.60 -4.13
N ALA A 26 -0.79 -10.14 -3.00
CA ALA A 26 -0.20 -9.06 -2.22
C ALA A 26 1.12 -9.47 -1.57
N ILE A 27 2.02 -8.51 -1.44
CA ILE A 27 3.29 -8.66 -0.73
C ILE A 27 3.19 -7.98 0.62
N PHE A 28 3.72 -8.62 1.66
CA PHE A 28 3.89 -8.05 3.00
C PHE A 28 5.37 -7.87 3.30
N ALA A 29 5.73 -6.71 3.84
CA ALA A 29 6.99 -6.54 4.54
C ALA A 29 6.85 -7.15 5.95
N VAL A 30 7.80 -7.98 6.34
CA VAL A 30 7.79 -8.73 7.59
C VAL A 30 9.06 -8.42 8.36
N VAL A 31 8.88 -7.97 9.58
CA VAL A 31 9.98 -7.67 10.52
C VAL A 31 9.79 -8.51 11.77
N TYR A 32 10.87 -9.12 12.24
CA TYR A 32 10.91 -9.79 13.54
C TYR A 32 11.56 -8.86 14.56
N LEU A 33 10.84 -8.58 15.63
CA LEU A 33 11.30 -7.69 16.69
C LEU A 33 10.90 -8.25 18.05
N GLN A 34 11.86 -8.47 18.94
CA GLN A 34 11.65 -8.97 20.30
C GLN A 34 10.79 -10.26 20.33
N GLY A 35 11.10 -11.21 19.44
CA GLY A 35 10.37 -12.49 19.32
C GLY A 35 8.97 -12.39 18.69
N LYS A 36 8.53 -11.20 18.30
CA LYS A 36 7.24 -10.98 17.64
C LYS A 36 7.40 -10.69 16.16
N GLN A 37 6.44 -11.15 15.36
CA GLN A 37 6.39 -10.89 13.93
C GLN A 37 5.43 -9.73 13.64
N TYR A 38 5.93 -8.72 12.95
CA TYR A 38 5.17 -7.57 12.47
C TYR A 38 5.03 -7.64 10.94
N LYS A 39 3.81 -7.49 10.44
CA LYS A 39 3.48 -7.56 9.01
C LYS A 39 2.90 -6.22 8.54
N PHE A 40 3.52 -5.67 7.50
CA PHE A 40 3.11 -4.40 6.90
C PHE A 40 2.68 -4.64 5.45
N PRO A 41 1.46 -4.26 5.06
CA PRO A 41 1.02 -4.39 3.68
C PRO A 41 1.78 -3.39 2.81
N THR A 42 2.45 -3.86 1.76
CA THR A 42 3.23 -2.99 0.87
C THR A 42 2.35 -2.25 -0.16
N GLY A 43 1.12 -2.68 -0.33
CA GLY A 43 0.19 -2.11 -1.31
C GLY A 43 0.42 -2.60 -2.74
N VAL A 44 1.47 -3.37 -3.00
CA VAL A 44 1.78 -3.93 -4.32
C VAL A 44 1.47 -5.41 -4.41
N LYS A 45 1.29 -5.88 -5.64
CA LYS A 45 0.98 -7.27 -5.96
C LYS A 45 1.93 -7.77 -7.06
N VAL A 46 2.18 -9.07 -7.06
CA VAL A 46 2.99 -9.75 -8.08
C VAL A 46 2.41 -11.13 -8.35
N TYR A 47 2.60 -11.65 -9.55
CA TYR A 47 2.32 -13.06 -9.84
C TYR A 47 3.33 -13.96 -9.11
N PRO A 48 2.91 -15.05 -8.42
CA PRO A 48 3.84 -15.92 -7.69
C PRO A 48 4.97 -16.50 -8.54
N HIS A 49 4.71 -16.83 -9.81
CA HIS A 49 5.72 -17.33 -10.75
C HIS A 49 6.72 -16.23 -11.20
N GLN A 50 6.39 -14.97 -11.04
CA GLN A 50 7.28 -13.83 -11.30
C GLN A 50 8.00 -13.34 -10.03
N TRP A 51 7.92 -14.08 -8.93
CA TRP A 51 8.55 -13.71 -7.66
C TRP A 51 9.84 -14.48 -7.40
N ASN A 52 10.95 -13.78 -7.25
CA ASN A 52 12.20 -14.38 -6.80
C ASN A 52 12.27 -14.38 -5.27
N LYS A 53 11.99 -15.52 -4.67
CA LYS A 53 11.99 -15.68 -3.19
C LYS A 53 13.36 -15.39 -2.57
N ARG A 54 14.46 -15.75 -3.24
CA ARG A 54 15.83 -15.57 -2.71
C ARG A 54 16.24 -14.10 -2.71
N LYS A 55 15.98 -13.40 -3.80
CA LYS A 55 16.28 -11.96 -3.94
C LYS A 55 15.21 -11.08 -3.32
N GLN A 56 14.02 -11.63 -3.03
CA GLN A 56 12.85 -10.90 -2.55
C GLN A 56 12.49 -9.71 -3.44
N HIS A 57 12.46 -9.96 -4.74
CA HIS A 57 12.12 -9.03 -5.82
C HIS A 57 11.23 -9.70 -6.85
N ALA A 58 10.42 -8.90 -7.54
CA ALA A 58 9.74 -9.33 -8.75
C ALA A 58 10.76 -9.49 -9.89
N ILE A 59 10.61 -10.53 -10.69
CA ILE A 59 11.51 -10.87 -11.79
C ILE A 59 11.32 -9.86 -12.92
N LEU A 60 12.43 -9.32 -13.43
CA LEU A 60 12.48 -8.54 -14.65
C LEU A 60 13.19 -9.38 -15.72
N SER A 61 12.57 -9.58 -16.87
CA SER A 61 13.11 -10.42 -17.95
C SER A 61 12.57 -9.97 -19.32
N LEU A 62 13.42 -10.06 -20.34
CA LEU A 62 13.00 -9.82 -21.73
C LEU A 62 11.96 -10.83 -22.24
N GLN A 63 11.79 -11.96 -21.53
CA GLN A 63 10.78 -12.97 -21.85
C GLN A 63 9.38 -12.65 -21.31
N LEU A 64 9.27 -11.69 -20.38
CA LEU A 64 7.99 -11.23 -19.87
C LEU A 64 7.39 -10.17 -20.79
N ALA A 65 6.06 -10.10 -20.83
CA ALA A 65 5.37 -9.01 -21.48
C ALA A 65 5.82 -7.66 -20.91
N GLU A 66 5.86 -6.63 -21.76
CA GLU A 66 6.32 -5.30 -21.33
C GLU A 66 5.50 -4.75 -20.15
N LEU A 67 4.18 -4.95 -20.17
CA LEU A 67 3.30 -4.55 -19.08
C LEU A 67 3.65 -5.24 -17.75
N ASP A 68 4.00 -6.53 -17.80
CA ASP A 68 4.42 -7.29 -16.62
C ASP A 68 5.75 -6.77 -16.08
N ASN A 69 6.71 -6.47 -16.96
CA ASN A 69 7.98 -5.87 -16.58
C ASN A 69 7.79 -4.49 -15.93
N GLN A 70 6.91 -3.64 -16.47
CA GLN A 70 6.59 -2.34 -15.90
C GLN A 70 5.95 -2.49 -14.51
N ASN A 71 4.97 -3.39 -14.36
CA ASN A 71 4.35 -3.69 -13.07
C ASN A 71 5.36 -4.23 -12.06
N ASN A 72 6.24 -5.13 -12.47
CA ASN A 72 7.29 -5.69 -11.63
C ASN A 72 8.34 -4.64 -11.23
N LYS A 73 8.65 -3.70 -12.12
CA LYS A 73 9.53 -2.57 -11.80
C LYS A 73 8.91 -1.67 -10.72
N ILE A 74 7.64 -1.27 -10.88
CA ILE A 74 6.90 -0.49 -9.88
C ILE A 74 6.84 -1.25 -8.55
N CYS A 75 6.62 -2.56 -8.60
CA CYS A 75 6.64 -3.42 -7.42
C CYS A 75 8.00 -3.33 -6.71
N ASN A 76 9.11 -3.52 -7.43
CA ASN A 76 10.46 -3.47 -6.86
C ASN A 76 10.80 -2.11 -6.28
N GLU A 77 10.45 -1.02 -6.95
CA GLU A 77 10.62 0.35 -6.43
C GLU A 77 9.86 0.58 -5.12
N ALA A 78 8.66 0.03 -4.99
CA ALA A 78 7.90 0.08 -3.75
C ALA A 78 8.57 -0.72 -2.62
N LEU A 79 9.11 -1.92 -2.93
CA LEU A 79 9.83 -2.72 -1.94
C LEU A 79 11.13 -2.05 -1.48
N ASP A 80 11.84 -1.39 -2.38
CA ASP A 80 13.05 -0.64 -2.05
C ASP A 80 12.76 0.55 -1.12
N LYS A 81 11.60 1.23 -1.29
CA LYS A 81 11.15 2.23 -0.32
C LYS A 81 10.97 1.64 1.08
N TYR A 82 10.41 0.43 1.19
CA TYR A 82 10.29 -0.25 2.49
C TYR A 82 11.65 -0.61 3.08
N ARG A 83 12.63 -1.05 2.26
CA ARG A 83 14.01 -1.27 2.72
C ARG A 83 14.63 0.01 3.26
N ASN A 84 14.53 1.09 2.49
CA ASN A 84 15.05 2.40 2.88
C ASN A 84 14.40 2.93 4.17
N ASN A 85 13.08 2.79 4.30
CA ASN A 85 12.37 3.16 5.52
C ASN A 85 12.83 2.33 6.72
N PHE A 86 13.10 1.04 6.53
CA PHE A 86 13.59 0.18 7.58
C PHE A 86 15.03 0.53 8.00
N GLU A 87 15.90 0.86 7.05
CA GLU A 87 17.25 1.36 7.39
C GLU A 87 17.19 2.71 8.10
N ALA A 88 16.31 3.62 7.69
CA ALA A 88 16.08 4.88 8.40
C ALA A 88 15.56 4.66 9.84
N PHE A 89 14.68 3.68 10.04
CA PHE A 89 14.26 3.25 11.37
C PHE A 89 15.43 2.74 12.20
N LYS A 90 16.27 1.84 11.68
CA LYS A 90 17.47 1.33 12.37
C LYS A 90 18.38 2.47 12.80
N ASN A 91 18.68 3.39 11.90
CA ASN A 91 19.51 4.55 12.17
C ASN A 91 18.92 5.43 13.26
N ALA A 92 17.61 5.70 13.23
CA ALA A 92 16.93 6.50 14.24
C ALA A 92 16.97 5.87 15.64
N ILE A 93 16.88 4.54 15.73
CA ILE A 93 16.97 3.81 17.01
C ILE A 93 18.44 3.74 17.50
N CYS A 94 19.42 3.64 16.60
CA CYS A 94 20.85 3.69 16.98
C CYS A 94 21.23 5.04 17.55
N THR A 95 20.70 6.12 16.97
CA THR A 95 21.07 7.50 17.34
C THR A 95 20.44 7.96 18.65
N ASP A 96 19.22 7.49 18.94
CA ASP A 96 18.43 7.98 20.07
C ASP A 96 17.97 6.83 20.97
N THR A 97 18.58 6.75 22.14
CA THR A 97 18.31 5.70 23.14
C THR A 97 16.86 5.73 23.66
N SER A 98 16.25 6.91 23.73
CA SER A 98 14.87 7.06 24.23
C SER A 98 13.86 6.40 23.28
N LYS A 99 14.17 6.31 21.98
CA LYS A 99 13.35 5.64 20.98
C LYS A 99 13.35 4.13 21.13
N PHE A 100 14.39 3.57 21.73
CA PHE A 100 14.49 2.12 21.94
C PHE A 100 13.41 1.60 22.92
N GLU A 101 13.03 2.37 23.90
CA GLU A 101 11.96 2.01 24.86
C GLU A 101 10.62 1.86 24.14
N ASN A 102 10.40 2.62 23.08
CA ASN A 102 9.18 2.61 22.28
C ASN A 102 9.41 2.08 20.85
N ILE A 103 10.36 1.15 20.68
CA ILE A 103 10.84 0.65 19.38
C ILE A 103 9.71 0.18 18.47
N THR A 104 8.69 -0.48 19.00
CA THR A 104 7.52 -0.96 18.24
C THR A 104 6.72 0.19 17.63
N LYS A 105 6.49 1.27 18.40
CA LYS A 105 5.79 2.46 17.92
C LYS A 105 6.55 3.12 16.77
N TYR A 106 7.87 3.23 16.90
CA TYR A 106 8.73 3.78 15.85
C TYR A 106 8.76 2.87 14.63
N LEU A 107 8.86 1.54 14.79
CA LEU A 107 8.76 0.59 13.69
C LEU A 107 7.47 0.83 12.89
N HIS A 108 6.33 0.96 13.56
CA HIS A 108 5.07 1.25 12.90
C HIS A 108 5.08 2.59 12.17
N SER A 109 5.66 3.65 12.71
CA SER A 109 5.71 4.97 12.07
C SER A 109 6.54 4.97 10.77
N TYR A 110 7.62 4.19 10.72
CA TYR A 110 8.48 4.09 9.53
C TYR A 110 7.93 3.12 8.49
N MET A 111 7.32 2.02 8.93
CA MET A 111 6.88 0.93 8.05
C MET A 111 5.42 1.05 7.60
N SER A 112 4.59 1.80 8.29
CA SER A 112 3.24 2.06 7.80
C SER A 112 3.31 3.00 6.62
N THR A 113 2.85 2.55 5.46
CA THR A 113 2.49 3.51 4.40
C THR A 113 1.51 4.50 5.01
N PRO A 114 1.68 5.83 4.76
CA PRO A 114 0.62 6.76 5.11
C PRO A 114 -0.65 6.18 4.49
N SER A 115 -1.55 5.69 5.34
CA SER A 115 -2.84 5.20 4.87
C SER A 115 -3.33 6.31 3.96
N LYS A 116 -3.60 5.99 2.68
CA LYS A 116 -4.33 6.93 1.82
C LYS A 116 -5.45 7.37 2.73
N LYS A 117 -5.37 8.62 3.25
CA LYS A 117 -6.42 9.21 4.06
C LYS A 117 -7.68 8.75 3.37
N LYS A 118 -8.51 7.92 4.03
CA LYS A 118 -9.82 7.56 3.47
C LYS A 118 -10.27 8.90 2.94
N LYS A 119 -10.32 9.04 1.59
CA LYS A 119 -10.94 10.21 1.02
C LYS A 119 -12.22 10.25 1.80
N THR A 120 -12.33 11.16 2.74
CA THR A 120 -13.59 11.50 3.35
C THR A 120 -14.46 11.54 2.12
N LYS A 121 -15.39 10.57 1.99
CA LYS A 121 -16.40 10.69 0.99
C LYS A 121 -16.94 12.06 1.27
N THR A 122 -16.47 13.05 0.51
CA THR A 122 -17.17 14.29 0.40
C THR A 122 -18.52 13.75 0.00
N GLU A 123 -19.49 13.79 0.91
CA GLU A 123 -20.83 13.39 0.61
C GLU A 123 -21.28 14.40 -0.44
N ILE A 124 -20.94 14.06 -1.68
CA ILE A 124 -21.48 14.78 -2.83
C ILE A 124 -22.97 14.52 -2.69
N PRO A 125 -23.77 15.54 -2.44
CA PRO A 125 -25.21 15.33 -2.29
C PRO A 125 -25.67 14.44 -3.45
N PRO A 126 -26.47 13.39 -3.21
CA PRO A 126 -26.84 12.41 -4.23
C PRO A 126 -27.27 13.04 -5.55
N LEU A 127 -27.92 14.19 -5.48
CA LEU A 127 -28.34 15.00 -6.63
C LEU A 127 -27.17 15.51 -7.49
N VAL A 128 -26.08 15.96 -6.88
CA VAL A 128 -24.89 16.45 -7.62
C VAL A 128 -24.19 15.28 -8.31
N TYR A 129 -24.07 14.13 -7.62
CA TYR A 129 -23.49 12.93 -8.19
C TYR A 129 -24.31 12.38 -9.37
N MET A 130 -25.65 12.39 -9.26
CA MET A 130 -26.53 11.97 -10.34
C MET A 130 -26.45 12.92 -11.54
N LYS A 131 -26.39 14.23 -11.32
CA LYS A 131 -26.28 15.24 -12.37
C LYS A 131 -25.03 15.07 -13.22
N ASP A 132 -23.89 14.83 -12.59
CA ASP A 132 -22.64 14.57 -13.30
C ASP A 132 -22.69 13.30 -14.17
N ARG A 133 -23.35 12.25 -13.69
CA ARG A 133 -23.46 10.98 -14.44
C ARG A 133 -24.43 11.04 -15.63
N VAL A 134 -25.41 11.92 -15.62
CA VAL A 134 -26.39 12.06 -16.71
C VAL A 134 -26.07 13.21 -17.66
N ARG A 135 -25.00 13.98 -17.38
CA ARG A 135 -24.62 15.18 -18.13
C ARG A 135 -24.51 14.93 -19.63
N ASP A 136 -23.94 13.80 -20.01
CA ASP A 136 -23.67 13.44 -21.42
C ASP A 136 -24.79 12.57 -22.04
N LYS A 137 -25.93 12.44 -21.33
CA LYS A 137 -27.07 11.62 -21.77
C LYS A 137 -28.34 12.45 -21.76
N PRO A 138 -28.69 13.11 -22.90
CA PRO A 138 -29.81 14.10 -22.94
C PRO A 138 -31.16 13.56 -22.47
N THR A 139 -31.47 12.29 -22.74
CA THR A 139 -32.71 11.64 -22.31
C THR A 139 -32.83 11.56 -20.79
N TYR A 140 -31.74 11.20 -20.12
CA TYR A 140 -31.70 11.10 -18.64
C TYR A 140 -31.59 12.47 -17.98
N LEU A 141 -30.97 13.45 -18.65
CA LEU A 141 -30.86 14.81 -18.14
C LEU A 141 -32.24 15.49 -18.04
N SER A 142 -33.11 15.27 -19.02
CA SER A 142 -34.47 15.78 -18.98
C SER A 142 -35.28 15.24 -17.80
N ALA A 143 -35.25 13.90 -17.59
CA ALA A 143 -35.90 13.24 -16.46
C ALA A 143 -35.32 13.71 -15.11
N PHE A 144 -34.02 13.90 -15.04
CA PHE A 144 -33.35 14.40 -13.83
C PHE A 144 -33.78 15.84 -13.48
N ASN A 145 -33.87 16.71 -14.48
CA ASN A 145 -34.30 18.09 -14.29
C ASN A 145 -35.75 18.19 -13.81
N GLN A 146 -36.63 17.29 -14.29
CA GLN A 146 -38.03 17.20 -13.80
C GLN A 146 -38.05 16.74 -12.34
N PHE A 147 -37.24 15.75 -11.98
CA PHE A 147 -37.14 15.26 -10.59
C PHE A 147 -36.58 16.33 -9.64
N GLU A 148 -35.59 17.10 -10.06
CA GLU A 148 -35.05 18.22 -9.28
C GLU A 148 -36.12 19.32 -9.04
N LYS A 149 -36.92 19.65 -10.06
CA LYS A 149 -38.03 20.62 -9.92
C LYS A 149 -39.10 20.10 -8.93
N TRP A 150 -39.42 18.83 -9.01
CA TRP A 150 -40.40 18.20 -8.10
C TRP A 150 -39.90 18.21 -6.63
N LEU A 151 -38.62 17.95 -6.38
CA LEU A 151 -38.05 18.04 -5.05
C LEU A 151 -38.06 19.46 -4.47
N LYS A 152 -37.80 20.47 -5.31
CA LYS A 152 -37.87 21.90 -4.90
C LYS A 152 -39.27 22.39 -4.62
N GLY A 153 -40.27 21.79 -5.25
CA GLY A 153 -41.70 22.13 -5.04
C GLY A 153 -42.33 21.49 -3.80
N LYS A 154 -41.62 20.63 -3.08
CA LYS A 154 -42.10 19.97 -1.86
C LYS A 154 -41.62 20.63 -0.55
N LYS A 155 -41.01 21.83 -0.63
CA LYS A 155 -40.62 22.61 0.56
C LYS A 155 -41.75 23.56 0.97
#